data_237cc3a4f6df087aea4536b848e27e31
#
_entry.id   237cc3a4f6df087aea4536b848e27e31
#
_cell.length_a   1.000
_cell.length_b   1.000
_cell.length_c   1.000
_cell.angle_alpha   90.00
_cell.angle_beta   90.00
_cell.angle_gamma   90.00
#
_symmetry.space_group_name_H-M   'P 1'
#
loop_
_entity.id
_entity.type
_entity.pdbx_description
1 polymer ?
#
loop_
_entity_poly.entity_id
_entity_poly.type
_entity_poly.pdbx_seq_one_letter_code
_entity_poly.pdbx_strand_id
1 'polypeptide(L)'
;MVSVRIEPAQNADFEWCARLMAGTEPWITLRQDLDACRAKLSRPSSELFVAREAERRLGFILLLPYGLAGSPYISSVAVDESARGCGVGSRLVAFAEKHYAGRKHIFLCVSSFNHRAQALYRRLGYEQVGEFPDYVVEGHSELLFHKKLP
;
A
#
# COMPACT_ATOMS: atom_id res chain seq x y z
N MET A 1 3.08 -22.69 -12.37
CA MET A 1 3.26 -21.25 -12.32
C MET A 1 2.02 -20.57 -11.75
N VAL A 2 2.22 -19.70 -10.82
CA VAL A 2 1.13 -18.99 -10.16
C VAL A 2 0.68 -17.81 -11.02
N SER A 3 -0.60 -17.78 -11.36
CA SER A 3 -1.19 -16.66 -12.08
C SER A 3 -1.86 -15.71 -11.09
N VAL A 4 -1.24 -14.55 -10.88
CA VAL A 4 -1.78 -13.52 -9.99
C VAL A 4 -2.56 -12.52 -10.81
N ARG A 5 -3.81 -12.29 -10.42
CA ARG A 5 -4.65 -11.24 -10.97
C ARG A 5 -4.78 -10.12 -9.96
N ILE A 6 -4.75 -8.90 -10.44
CA ILE A 6 -5.03 -7.73 -9.60
C ILE A 6 -6.24 -7.04 -10.20
N GLU A 7 -7.29 -6.90 -9.41
CA GLU A 7 -8.58 -6.42 -9.88
C GLU A 7 -9.27 -5.56 -8.82
N PRO A 8 -10.23 -4.72 -9.21
CA PRO A 8 -10.96 -3.90 -8.24
C PRO A 8 -11.60 -4.76 -7.16
N ALA A 9 -11.52 -4.30 -5.92
CA ALA A 9 -12.13 -4.98 -4.79
C ALA A 9 -13.64 -4.98 -4.91
N GLN A 10 -14.26 -6.10 -4.52
CA GLN A 10 -15.70 -6.24 -4.40
C GLN A 10 -16.11 -6.05 -2.93
N ASN A 11 -17.40 -5.93 -2.67
CA ASN A 11 -17.90 -5.75 -1.31
C ASN A 11 -17.42 -6.85 -0.36
N ALA A 12 -17.35 -8.09 -0.84
CA ALA A 12 -16.88 -9.23 -0.04
C ALA A 12 -15.39 -9.14 0.34
N ASP A 13 -14.61 -8.33 -0.36
CA ASP A 13 -13.18 -8.20 -0.12
C ASP A 13 -12.86 -7.20 0.98
N PHE A 14 -13.75 -6.24 1.20
CA PHE A 14 -13.49 -5.10 2.08
C PHE A 14 -13.09 -5.51 3.49
N GLU A 15 -13.89 -6.39 4.11
CA GLU A 15 -13.61 -6.82 5.50
C GLU A 15 -12.32 -7.63 5.58
N TRP A 16 -12.05 -8.47 4.58
CA TRP A 16 -10.80 -9.20 4.52
C TRP A 16 -9.59 -8.26 4.49
N CYS A 17 -9.66 -7.21 3.66
CA CYS A 17 -8.60 -6.21 3.57
C CYS A 17 -8.42 -5.48 4.90
N ALA A 18 -9.51 -5.08 5.56
CA ALA A 18 -9.46 -4.38 6.84
C ALA A 18 -8.82 -5.26 7.92
N ARG A 19 -9.16 -6.53 7.98
CA ARG A 19 -8.59 -7.47 8.95
C ARG A 19 -7.13 -7.76 8.67
N LEU A 20 -6.75 -7.93 7.43
CA LEU A 20 -5.34 -8.09 7.06
C LEU A 20 -4.53 -6.86 7.52
N MET A 21 -5.04 -5.67 7.24
CA MET A 21 -4.38 -4.42 7.60
C MET A 21 -4.19 -4.32 9.12
N ALA A 22 -5.26 -4.52 9.90
CA ALA A 22 -5.21 -4.42 11.35
C ALA A 22 -4.31 -5.46 12.01
N GLY A 23 -4.08 -6.59 11.36
CA GLY A 23 -3.23 -7.68 11.84
C GLY A 23 -1.81 -7.65 11.30
N THR A 24 -1.39 -6.59 10.61
CA THR A 24 -0.11 -6.52 9.90
C THR A 24 0.65 -5.25 10.29
N GLU A 25 1.99 -5.34 10.33
CA GLU A 25 2.80 -4.12 10.43
C GLU A 25 2.78 -3.38 9.08
N PRO A 26 2.84 -2.06 9.09
CA PRO A 26 3.14 -1.17 10.22
C PRO A 26 1.93 -0.80 11.09
N TRP A 27 0.72 -1.22 10.71
CA TRP A 27 -0.50 -0.73 11.35
C TRP A 27 -0.62 -1.15 12.80
N ILE A 28 -0.07 -2.30 13.18
CA ILE A 28 -0.04 -2.74 14.59
C ILE A 28 0.73 -1.72 15.43
N THR A 29 1.96 -1.41 15.06
CA THR A 29 2.80 -0.43 15.78
C THR A 29 2.19 0.98 15.72
N LEU A 30 1.55 1.32 14.61
CA LEU A 30 0.88 2.62 14.43
C LEU A 30 -0.47 2.68 15.17
N ARG A 31 -0.85 1.63 15.90
CA ARG A 31 -2.07 1.56 16.70
C ARG A 31 -3.34 1.80 15.88
N GLN A 32 -3.34 1.31 14.65
CA GLN A 32 -4.51 1.36 13.78
C GLN A 32 -5.34 0.11 14.01
N ASP A 33 -6.43 0.25 14.75
CA ASP A 33 -7.33 -0.88 15.03
C ASP A 33 -8.21 -1.18 13.81
N LEU A 34 -9.08 -2.18 13.95
CA LEU A 34 -9.92 -2.62 12.84
C LEU A 34 -10.85 -1.50 12.34
N ASP A 35 -11.42 -0.71 13.25
CA ASP A 35 -12.29 0.39 12.84
C ASP A 35 -11.52 1.49 12.10
N ALA A 36 -10.31 1.81 12.54
CA ALA A 36 -9.44 2.75 11.86
C ALA A 36 -9.10 2.25 10.45
N CYS A 37 -8.81 0.95 10.31
CA CYS A 37 -8.52 0.35 9.01
C CYS A 37 -9.75 0.36 8.09
N ARG A 38 -10.93 0.04 8.62
CA ARG A 38 -12.17 0.14 7.85
C ARG A 38 -12.41 1.57 7.35
N ALA A 39 -12.20 2.55 8.20
CA ALA A 39 -12.37 3.97 7.84
C ALA A 39 -11.40 4.36 6.71
N LYS A 40 -10.14 3.93 6.81
CA LYS A 40 -9.12 4.23 5.81
C LYS A 40 -9.49 3.64 4.45
N LEU A 41 -9.95 2.38 4.42
CA LEU A 41 -10.34 1.71 3.18
C LEU A 41 -11.61 2.28 2.56
N SER A 42 -12.42 2.99 3.33
CA SER A 42 -13.70 3.58 2.90
C SER A 42 -13.58 5.04 2.48
N ARG A 43 -12.39 5.62 2.47
CA ARG A 43 -12.21 7.03 2.14
C ARG A 43 -12.79 7.34 0.76
N PRO A 44 -13.53 8.46 0.62
CA PRO A 44 -13.98 8.89 -0.69
C PRO A 44 -12.80 9.06 -1.65
N SER A 45 -13.00 8.73 -2.91
CA SER A 45 -12.00 8.82 -3.98
C SER A 45 -10.83 7.83 -3.86
N SER A 46 -10.85 6.91 -2.90
CA SER A 46 -9.86 5.84 -2.86
C SER A 46 -10.22 4.72 -3.82
N GLU A 47 -9.18 4.04 -4.33
CA GLU A 47 -9.31 2.90 -5.22
C GLU A 47 -8.66 1.70 -4.56
N LEU A 48 -9.44 0.65 -4.30
CA LEU A 48 -8.97 -0.56 -3.65
C LEU A 48 -8.89 -1.70 -4.67
N PHE A 49 -7.72 -2.32 -4.77
CA PHE A 49 -7.48 -3.46 -5.66
C PHE A 49 -6.97 -4.64 -4.86
N VAL A 50 -7.40 -5.84 -5.25
CA VAL A 50 -7.04 -7.08 -4.56
C VAL A 50 -6.24 -7.97 -5.52
N ALA A 51 -5.13 -8.52 -5.02
CA ALA A 51 -4.36 -9.52 -5.73
C ALA A 51 -4.91 -10.90 -5.38
N ARG A 52 -5.19 -11.70 -6.41
CA ARG A 52 -5.75 -13.05 -6.26
C ARG A 52 -4.98 -14.08 -7.07
N GLU A 53 -4.97 -15.27 -6.54
CA GLU A 53 -4.57 -16.48 -7.26
C GLU A 53 -5.78 -17.43 -7.20
N ALA A 54 -6.43 -17.69 -8.32
CA ALA A 54 -7.75 -18.31 -8.34
C ALA A 54 -8.70 -17.52 -7.41
N GLU A 55 -9.34 -18.17 -6.46
CA GLU A 55 -10.22 -17.48 -5.49
C GLU A 55 -9.49 -17.01 -4.22
N ARG A 56 -8.20 -17.32 -4.10
CA ARG A 56 -7.43 -17.00 -2.91
C ARG A 56 -6.95 -15.54 -2.95
N ARG A 57 -7.26 -14.79 -1.90
CA ARG A 57 -6.77 -13.42 -1.74
C ARG A 57 -5.33 -13.45 -1.24
N LEU A 58 -4.45 -12.70 -1.91
CA LEU A 58 -3.02 -12.66 -1.59
C LEU A 58 -2.61 -11.36 -0.91
N GLY A 59 -3.30 -10.28 -1.21
CA GLY A 59 -2.98 -8.96 -0.70
C GLY A 59 -3.83 -7.90 -1.37
N PHE A 60 -3.55 -6.63 -1.01
CA PHE A 60 -4.30 -5.50 -1.59
C PHE A 60 -3.40 -4.26 -1.71
N ILE A 61 -3.87 -3.32 -2.51
CA ILE A 61 -3.29 -1.99 -2.60
C ILE A 61 -4.41 -0.95 -2.57
N LEU A 62 -4.23 0.09 -1.77
CA LEU A 62 -5.15 1.21 -1.67
C LEU A 62 -4.49 2.43 -2.28
N LEU A 63 -5.15 3.02 -3.27
CA LEU A 63 -4.62 4.12 -4.06
C LEU A 63 -5.50 5.36 -3.93
N LEU A 64 -4.85 6.51 -3.92
CA LEU A 64 -5.50 7.81 -3.98
C LEU A 64 -5.01 8.52 -5.24
N PRO A 65 -5.86 8.68 -6.28
CA PRO A 65 -5.41 9.24 -7.58
C PRO A 65 -4.83 10.65 -7.48
N TYR A 66 -5.23 11.41 -6.48
CA TYR A 66 -4.79 12.79 -6.26
C TYR A 66 -4.35 13.02 -4.82
N GLY A 67 -3.79 11.98 -4.20
CA GLY A 67 -3.58 11.95 -2.74
C GLY A 67 -2.47 12.85 -2.22
N LEU A 68 -1.51 13.23 -3.04
CA LEU A 68 -0.45 14.13 -2.64
C LEU A 68 -0.19 15.17 -3.73
N ALA A 69 -0.47 16.44 -3.42
CA ALA A 69 -0.21 17.56 -4.33
C ALA A 69 -0.76 17.32 -5.75
N GLY A 70 -1.92 16.67 -5.84
CA GLY A 70 -2.55 16.36 -7.12
C GLY A 70 -1.96 15.14 -7.84
N SER A 71 -1.04 14.42 -7.23
CA SER A 71 -0.39 13.24 -7.81
C SER A 71 -0.88 11.95 -7.16
N PRO A 72 -0.74 10.82 -7.87
CA PRO A 72 -1.05 9.52 -7.30
C PRO A 72 -0.28 9.23 -6.02
N TYR A 73 -0.98 8.62 -5.08
CA TYR A 73 -0.42 8.25 -3.79
C TYR A 73 -0.81 6.83 -3.46
N ILE A 74 0.18 5.99 -3.17
CA ILE A 74 -0.06 4.64 -2.67
C ILE A 74 -0.28 4.76 -1.17
N SER A 75 -1.53 4.63 -0.74
CA SER A 75 -1.91 4.81 0.66
C SER A 75 -1.58 3.59 1.52
N SER A 76 -1.76 2.39 1.00
CA SER A 76 -1.51 1.16 1.75
C SER A 76 -1.23 0.00 0.81
N VAL A 77 -0.28 -0.84 1.18
CA VAL A 77 0.00 -2.12 0.53
C VAL A 77 0.12 -3.17 1.63
N ALA A 78 -0.61 -4.26 1.51
CA ALA A 78 -0.50 -5.36 2.46
C ALA A 78 -0.54 -6.69 1.72
N VAL A 79 0.27 -7.64 2.19
CA VAL A 79 0.35 -8.99 1.63
C VAL A 79 0.06 -9.97 2.74
N ASP A 80 -0.84 -10.93 2.47
CA ASP A 80 -1.15 -11.98 3.42
C ASP A 80 0.10 -12.78 3.78
N GLU A 81 0.22 -13.16 5.04
CA GLU A 81 1.41 -13.86 5.54
C GLU A 81 1.74 -15.09 4.70
N SER A 82 0.73 -15.85 4.27
CA SER A 82 0.92 -17.06 3.46
C SER A 82 1.48 -16.78 2.07
N ALA A 83 1.44 -15.53 1.60
CA ALA A 83 1.91 -15.14 0.27
C ALA A 83 3.15 -14.25 0.30
N ARG A 84 3.73 -14.00 1.47
CA ARG A 84 4.94 -13.17 1.59
C ARG A 84 6.14 -13.88 0.97
N GLY A 85 7.07 -13.07 0.43
CA GLY A 85 8.26 -13.58 -0.22
C GLY A 85 8.03 -14.10 -1.63
N CYS A 86 6.82 -13.96 -2.17
CA CYS A 86 6.46 -14.44 -3.52
C CYS A 86 6.33 -13.31 -4.55
N GLY A 87 6.73 -12.09 -4.19
CA GLY A 87 6.72 -10.95 -5.12
C GLY A 87 5.36 -10.27 -5.27
N VAL A 88 4.38 -10.58 -4.42
CA VAL A 88 3.04 -9.98 -4.51
C VAL A 88 3.08 -8.48 -4.28
N GLY A 89 3.83 -8.03 -3.27
CA GLY A 89 3.99 -6.59 -2.99
C GLY A 89 4.55 -5.82 -4.17
N SER A 90 5.60 -6.35 -4.79
CA SER A 90 6.20 -5.74 -5.99
C SER A 90 5.21 -5.67 -7.15
N ARG A 91 4.39 -6.72 -7.33
CA ARG A 91 3.37 -6.74 -8.37
C ARG A 91 2.26 -5.72 -8.13
N LEU A 92 1.86 -5.55 -6.86
CA LEU A 92 0.85 -4.54 -6.50
C LEU A 92 1.36 -3.13 -6.80
N VAL A 93 2.62 -2.84 -6.46
CA VAL A 93 3.22 -1.54 -6.75
C VAL A 93 3.37 -1.33 -8.26
N ALA A 94 3.83 -2.34 -8.99
CA ALA A 94 3.92 -2.26 -10.46
C ALA A 94 2.54 -2.05 -11.10
N PHE A 95 1.51 -2.66 -10.56
CA PHE A 95 0.13 -2.45 -11.00
C PHE A 95 -0.26 -0.97 -10.83
N ALA A 96 0.04 -0.37 -9.69
CA ALA A 96 -0.27 1.04 -9.43
C ALA A 96 0.43 1.96 -10.43
N GLU A 97 1.70 1.70 -10.72
CA GLU A 97 2.46 2.49 -11.69
C GLU A 97 1.86 2.41 -13.08
N LYS A 98 1.45 1.21 -13.50
CA LYS A 98 0.80 1.00 -14.78
C LYS A 98 -0.60 1.62 -14.82
N HIS A 99 -1.35 1.51 -13.73
CA HIS A 99 -2.69 2.09 -13.58
C HIS A 99 -2.65 3.61 -13.76
N TYR A 100 -1.57 4.25 -13.30
CA TYR A 100 -1.36 5.67 -13.44
C TYR A 100 -0.41 6.04 -14.59
N ALA A 101 -0.31 5.18 -15.61
CA ALA A 101 0.49 5.48 -16.80
C ALA A 101 0.06 6.82 -17.41
N GLY A 102 1.03 7.65 -17.78
CA GLY A 102 0.77 9.00 -18.26
C GLY A 102 0.78 10.08 -17.18
N ARG A 103 0.70 9.70 -15.90
CA ARG A 103 0.95 10.62 -14.77
C ARG A 103 2.47 10.71 -14.57
N LYS A 104 2.94 11.81 -13.99
CA LYS A 104 4.40 12.04 -13.93
C LYS A 104 5.04 11.58 -12.62
N HIS A 105 4.27 11.54 -11.57
CA HIS A 105 4.79 11.31 -10.22
C HIS A 105 3.91 10.33 -9.46
N ILE A 106 4.53 9.52 -8.60
CA ILE A 106 3.81 8.69 -7.64
C ILE A 106 4.54 8.75 -6.31
N PHE A 107 3.77 8.82 -5.23
CA PHE A 107 4.28 8.95 -3.87
C PHE A 107 3.75 7.84 -2.98
N LEU A 108 4.47 7.59 -1.90
CA LEU A 108 4.02 6.74 -0.81
C LEU A 108 4.73 7.17 0.47
N CYS A 109 4.15 6.80 1.61
CA CYS A 109 4.85 6.91 2.88
C CYS A 109 5.16 5.51 3.41
N VAL A 110 6.27 5.40 4.11
CA VAL A 110 6.67 4.17 4.79
C VAL A 110 7.15 4.53 6.18
N SER A 111 6.76 3.75 7.18
CA SER A 111 7.15 4.00 8.56
C SER A 111 8.65 3.79 8.76
N SER A 112 9.27 4.64 9.57
CA SER A 112 10.71 4.60 9.81
C SER A 112 11.22 3.28 10.38
N PHE A 113 10.36 2.55 11.10
CA PHE A 113 10.70 1.23 11.65
C PHE A 113 10.50 0.08 10.65
N ASN A 114 9.85 0.33 9.51
CA ASN A 114 9.56 -0.72 8.53
C ASN A 114 10.69 -0.82 7.51
N HIS A 115 11.84 -1.35 7.94
CA HIS A 115 13.05 -1.42 7.11
C HIS A 115 12.87 -2.31 5.87
N ARG A 116 12.07 -3.36 5.99
CA ARG A 116 11.82 -4.28 4.88
C ARG A 116 11.07 -3.60 3.76
N ALA A 117 10.04 -2.82 4.09
CA ALA A 117 9.28 -2.07 3.11
C ALA A 117 10.14 -0.98 2.46
N GLN A 118 10.97 -0.28 3.26
CA GLN A 118 11.89 0.72 2.72
C GLN A 118 12.83 0.11 1.68
N ALA A 119 13.39 -1.06 1.98
CA ALA A 119 14.28 -1.76 1.05
C ALA A 119 13.55 -2.15 -0.24
N LEU A 120 12.31 -2.62 -0.12
CA LEU A 120 11.48 -2.96 -1.27
C LEU A 120 11.26 -1.74 -2.17
N TYR A 121 10.83 -0.63 -1.60
CA TYR A 121 10.52 0.56 -2.40
C TYR A 121 11.78 1.15 -3.04
N ARG A 122 12.92 1.16 -2.35
CA ARG A 122 14.18 1.59 -2.95
C ARG A 122 14.56 0.70 -4.14
N ARG A 123 14.38 -0.60 -4.00
CA ARG A 123 14.63 -1.57 -5.09
C ARG A 123 13.74 -1.28 -6.30
N LEU A 124 12.52 -0.82 -6.08
CA LEU A 124 11.57 -0.49 -7.14
C LEU A 124 11.78 0.91 -7.73
N GLY A 125 12.80 1.63 -7.27
CA GLY A 125 13.16 2.93 -7.82
C GLY A 125 12.62 4.14 -7.08
N TYR A 126 12.04 3.95 -5.90
CA TYR A 126 11.56 5.05 -5.07
C TYR A 126 12.70 5.65 -4.26
N GLU A 127 12.70 6.97 -4.11
CA GLU A 127 13.67 7.71 -3.33
C GLU A 127 12.98 8.48 -2.22
N GLN A 128 13.62 8.56 -1.06
CA GLN A 128 13.10 9.35 0.05
C GLN A 128 13.26 10.83 -0.25
N VAL A 129 12.18 11.58 -0.15
CA VAL A 129 12.16 13.02 -0.41
C VAL A 129 11.71 13.83 0.79
N GLY A 130 11.28 13.19 1.87
CA GLY A 130 10.85 13.89 3.07
C GLY A 130 10.68 12.98 4.25
N GLU A 131 10.43 13.59 5.41
CA GLU A 131 10.20 12.88 6.66
C GLU A 131 9.21 13.67 7.52
N PHE A 132 8.26 12.96 8.14
CA PHE A 132 7.29 13.53 9.08
C PHE A 132 7.52 12.92 10.46
N PRO A 133 8.32 13.58 11.35
CA PRO A 133 8.58 13.04 12.67
C PRO A 133 7.30 12.95 13.51
N ASP A 134 7.15 11.85 14.26
CA ASP A 134 6.03 11.63 15.20
C ASP A 134 4.66 11.80 14.56
N TYR A 135 4.55 11.45 13.28
CA TYR A 135 3.38 11.80 12.47
C TYR A 135 2.11 11.03 12.87
N VAL A 136 2.23 9.72 13.01
CA VAL A 136 1.09 8.87 13.39
C VAL A 136 1.17 8.53 14.87
N VAL A 137 2.33 8.03 15.32
CA VAL A 137 2.58 7.74 16.73
C VAL A 137 3.91 8.38 17.14
N GLU A 138 3.99 8.79 18.40
CA GLU A 138 5.21 9.36 18.95
C GLU A 138 6.35 8.33 18.90
N GLY A 139 7.55 8.80 18.56
CA GLY A 139 8.75 7.97 18.49
C GLY A 139 9.02 7.35 17.12
N HIS A 140 8.11 7.51 16.16
CA HIS A 140 8.28 6.97 14.81
C HIS A 140 7.95 8.03 13.77
N SER A 141 8.75 8.06 12.71
CA SER A 141 8.52 8.98 11.60
C SER A 141 7.80 8.25 10.46
N GLU A 142 7.15 9.01 9.59
CA GLU A 142 6.71 8.53 8.28
C GLU A 142 7.66 9.13 7.24
N LEU A 143 8.23 8.27 6.40
CA LEU A 143 9.18 8.67 5.36
C LEU A 143 8.43 8.82 4.04
N LEU A 144 8.52 9.99 3.43
CA LEU A 144 7.88 10.24 2.13
C LEU A 144 8.82 9.80 1.02
N PHE A 145 8.34 8.88 0.19
CA PHE A 145 9.06 8.35 -0.96
C PHE A 145 8.40 8.79 -2.25
N HIS A 146 9.20 8.97 -3.26
CA HIS A 146 8.77 9.46 -4.58
C HIS A 146 9.41 8.67 -5.70
N LYS A 147 8.66 8.46 -6.78
CA LYS A 147 9.19 7.93 -8.03
C LYS A 147 8.62 8.74 -9.19
N LYS A 148 9.49 9.07 -10.14
CA LYS A 148 9.06 9.68 -11.39
C LYS A 148 8.65 8.57 -12.35
N LEU A 149 7.43 8.68 -12.88
CA LEU A 149 6.91 7.70 -13.83
C LEU A 149 7.38 8.04 -15.26
N PRO A 150 7.55 7.01 -16.12
CA PRO A 150 7.97 7.22 -17.49
C PRO A 150 6.97 8.03 -18.30
#